data_66994b3da83ac62e1e1abbddcd79b038
#
_entry.id   66994b3da83ac62e1e1abbddcd79b038
#
_cell.length_a   1.000
_cell.length_b   1.000
_cell.length_c   1.000
_cell.angle_alpha   90.00
_cell.angle_beta   90.00
_cell.angle_gamma   90.00
#
_symmetry.space_group_name_H-M   'P 1'
#
loop_
_entity.id
_entity.type
_entity.pdbx_description
1 polymer ?
#
loop_
_entity_poly.entity_id
_entity_poly.type
_entity_poly.pdbx_seq_one_letter_code
_entity_poly.pdbx_strand_id
1 'polypeptide(L)'
;MNILEKFLALVSVLLLILCTLAPLKRTGLAQKRPWIRHVTGFHTAYGIALLITGLIHGALAGNAPAMMTGKLAWMLLLVLTLLTLVKKKVKLAVWRKVHTALGAAVCVLVVVHVVQAAGFYVIFA
;
A
#
# COMPACT_ATOMS: atom_id res chain seq x y z
N MET A 1 -15.36 4.21 -14.88
CA MET A 1 -13.93 3.81 -14.73
C MET A 1 -13.51 3.01 -15.95
N ASN A 2 -12.45 3.43 -16.63
CA ASN A 2 -11.97 2.72 -17.80
C ASN A 2 -11.09 1.52 -17.42
N ILE A 3 -10.70 0.73 -18.42
CA ILE A 3 -9.93 -0.50 -18.18
C ILE A 3 -8.57 -0.20 -17.55
N LEU A 4 -7.91 0.87 -17.97
CA LEU A 4 -6.62 1.26 -17.44
C LEU A 4 -6.69 1.62 -15.95
N GLU A 5 -7.72 2.37 -15.55
CA GLU A 5 -7.93 2.71 -14.14
C GLU A 5 -8.17 1.46 -13.29
N LYS A 6 -8.99 0.53 -13.78
CA LYS A 6 -9.25 -0.74 -13.08
C LYS A 6 -7.98 -1.57 -12.96
N PHE A 7 -7.18 -1.62 -14.02
CA PHE A 7 -5.92 -2.35 -14.03
C PHE A 7 -4.95 -1.76 -13.00
N LEU A 8 -4.80 -0.44 -12.97
CA LEU A 8 -3.92 0.24 -12.02
C LEU A 8 -4.41 0.06 -10.58
N ALA A 9 -5.72 0.10 -10.35
CA ALA A 9 -6.29 -0.17 -9.04
C ALA A 9 -5.95 -1.59 -8.57
N LEU A 10 -6.13 -2.57 -9.44
CA LEU A 10 -5.81 -3.96 -9.12
C LEU A 10 -4.32 -4.15 -8.83
N VAL A 11 -3.45 -3.58 -9.66
CA VAL A 11 -2.00 -3.64 -9.46
C VAL A 11 -1.63 -3.01 -8.11
N SER A 12 -2.23 -1.86 -7.78
CA SER A 12 -1.97 -1.18 -6.51
C SER A 12 -2.36 -2.04 -5.31
N VAL A 13 -3.51 -2.71 -5.37
CA VAL A 13 -3.96 -3.61 -4.31
C VAL A 13 -3.01 -4.79 -4.16
N LEU A 14 -2.60 -5.39 -5.26
CA LEU A 14 -1.64 -6.51 -5.23
C LEU A 14 -0.30 -6.09 -4.64
N LEU A 15 0.20 -4.91 -5.01
CA LEU A 15 1.45 -4.38 -4.45
C LEU A 15 1.32 -4.13 -2.95
N LEU A 16 0.18 -3.61 -2.50
CA LEU A 16 -0.06 -3.40 -1.08
C LEU A 16 -0.06 -4.73 -0.32
N ILE A 17 -0.72 -5.75 -0.87
CA ILE A 17 -0.72 -7.08 -0.27
C ILE A 17 0.70 -7.62 -0.15
N LEU A 18 1.49 -7.48 -1.20
CA LEU A 18 2.90 -7.92 -1.19
C LEU A 18 3.71 -7.16 -0.13
N CYS A 19 3.45 -5.85 0.06
CA CYS A 19 4.09 -5.08 1.11
C CYS A 19 3.73 -5.59 2.51
N THR A 20 2.46 -5.97 2.72
CA THR A 20 1.99 -6.43 4.03
C THR A 20 2.49 -7.83 4.37
N LEU A 21 3.02 -8.56 3.41
CA LEU A 21 3.61 -9.89 3.64
C LEU A 21 5.03 -9.81 4.19
N ALA A 22 5.63 -8.62 4.26
CA ALA A 22 7.01 -8.47 4.73
C ALA A 22 7.31 -9.15 6.08
N PRO A 23 6.42 -9.12 7.10
CA PRO A 23 6.67 -9.81 8.36
C PRO A 23 6.85 -11.32 8.23
N LEU A 24 6.32 -11.94 7.17
CA LEU A 24 6.49 -13.38 6.95
C LEU A 24 7.95 -13.78 6.75
N LYS A 25 8.81 -12.84 6.33
CA LYS A 25 10.24 -13.07 6.17
C LYS A 25 10.90 -13.54 7.47
N ARG A 26 10.35 -13.14 8.61
CA ARG A 26 10.90 -13.47 9.94
C ARG A 26 10.29 -14.72 10.55
N THR A 27 9.33 -15.36 9.87
CA THR A 27 8.64 -16.53 10.38
C THR A 27 9.36 -17.82 9.98
N GLY A 28 9.06 -18.91 10.67
CA GLY A 28 9.54 -20.23 10.30
C GLY A 28 9.05 -20.71 8.95
N LEU A 29 7.91 -20.17 8.47
CA LEU A 29 7.38 -20.50 7.16
C LEU A 29 8.34 -20.05 6.04
N ALA A 30 8.99 -18.90 6.19
CA ALA A 30 9.97 -18.43 5.22
C ALA A 30 11.22 -19.31 5.17
N GLN A 31 11.58 -19.94 6.30
CA GLN A 31 12.68 -20.89 6.35
C GLN A 31 12.34 -22.19 5.62
N LYS A 32 11.09 -22.65 5.75
CA LYS A 32 10.63 -23.88 5.10
C LYS A 32 10.37 -23.70 3.61
N ARG A 33 10.01 -22.49 3.17
CA ARG A 33 9.65 -22.20 1.79
C ARG A 33 10.48 -21.00 1.29
N PRO A 34 11.60 -21.26 0.60
CA PRO A 34 12.50 -20.20 0.15
C PRO A 34 11.85 -19.13 -0.73
N TRP A 35 10.80 -19.49 -1.50
CA TRP A 35 10.11 -18.53 -2.35
C TRP A 35 9.46 -17.40 -1.55
N ILE A 36 9.01 -17.67 -0.31
CA ILE A 36 8.40 -16.65 0.55
C ILE A 36 9.47 -15.60 0.91
N ARG A 37 10.68 -16.04 1.25
CA ARG A 37 11.79 -15.13 1.55
C ARG A 37 12.15 -14.28 0.34
N HIS A 38 12.16 -14.87 -0.85
CA HIS A 38 12.47 -14.16 -2.08
C HIS A 38 11.40 -13.08 -2.36
N VAL A 39 10.12 -13.45 -2.30
CA VAL A 39 9.00 -12.54 -2.56
C VAL A 39 8.98 -11.39 -1.55
N THR A 40 9.13 -11.68 -0.26
CA THR A 40 9.07 -10.66 0.79
C THR A 40 10.32 -9.78 0.84
N GLY A 41 11.40 -10.20 0.19
CA GLY A 41 12.64 -9.44 0.13
C GLY A 41 12.57 -8.15 -0.66
N PHE A 42 11.53 -7.98 -1.50
CA PHE A 42 11.35 -6.79 -2.35
C PHE A 42 10.40 -5.75 -1.75
N HIS A 43 10.23 -5.73 -0.42
CA HIS A 43 9.28 -4.84 0.26
C HIS A 43 9.45 -3.37 -0.14
N THR A 44 10.68 -2.87 -0.19
CA THR A 44 10.95 -1.48 -0.57
C THR A 44 10.56 -1.20 -2.01
N ALA A 45 10.88 -2.13 -2.92
CA ALA A 45 10.51 -2.01 -4.32
C ALA A 45 9.00 -2.01 -4.51
N TYR A 46 8.29 -2.86 -3.78
CA TYR A 46 6.81 -2.89 -3.82
C TYR A 46 6.22 -1.58 -3.32
N GLY A 47 6.78 -1.00 -2.25
CA GLY A 47 6.33 0.28 -1.71
C GLY A 47 6.49 1.43 -2.71
N ILE A 48 7.64 1.50 -3.36
CA ILE A 48 7.92 2.53 -4.38
C ILE A 48 6.99 2.33 -5.58
N ALA A 49 6.84 1.10 -6.06
CA ALA A 49 5.95 0.79 -7.17
C ALA A 49 4.50 1.14 -6.82
N LEU A 50 4.06 0.85 -5.59
CA LEU A 50 2.73 1.19 -5.11
C LEU A 50 2.52 2.70 -5.10
N LEU A 51 3.52 3.47 -4.67
CA LEU A 51 3.45 4.92 -4.65
C LEU A 51 3.25 5.48 -6.07
N ILE A 52 3.98 4.95 -7.04
CA ILE A 52 3.90 5.38 -8.44
C ILE A 52 2.56 4.97 -9.05
N THR A 53 2.14 3.71 -8.91
CA THR A 53 0.87 3.24 -9.47
C THR A 53 -0.32 3.93 -8.82
N GLY A 54 -0.25 4.19 -7.52
CA GLY A 54 -1.28 4.92 -6.80
C GLY A 54 -1.42 6.36 -7.30
N LEU A 55 -0.30 7.02 -7.57
CA LEU A 55 -0.31 8.39 -8.12
C LEU A 55 -0.97 8.42 -9.50
N ILE A 56 -0.58 7.51 -10.38
CA ILE A 56 -1.14 7.44 -11.73
C ILE A 56 -2.62 7.10 -11.67
N HIS A 57 -3.00 6.14 -10.83
CA HIS A 57 -4.40 5.76 -10.62
C HIS A 57 -5.22 6.97 -10.14
N GLY A 58 -4.72 7.71 -9.17
CA GLY A 58 -5.39 8.89 -8.65
C GLY A 58 -5.54 10.00 -9.70
N ALA A 59 -4.51 10.20 -10.50
CA ALA A 59 -4.54 11.20 -11.57
C ALA A 59 -5.58 10.85 -12.64
N LEU A 60 -5.70 9.56 -12.99
CA LEU A 60 -6.68 9.09 -13.98
C LEU A 60 -8.10 9.09 -13.44
N ALA A 61 -8.28 8.81 -12.14
CA ALA A 61 -9.60 8.77 -11.53
C ALA A 61 -10.25 10.14 -11.38
N GLY A 62 -9.47 11.21 -11.34
CA GLY A 62 -9.98 12.58 -11.23
C GLY A 62 -10.79 12.78 -9.95
N ASN A 63 -12.03 13.25 -10.09
CA ASN A 63 -12.92 13.58 -8.96
C ASN A 63 -13.86 12.41 -8.59
N ALA A 64 -13.35 11.18 -8.64
CA ALA A 64 -14.13 10.01 -8.26
C ALA A 64 -14.62 10.11 -6.79
N PRO A 65 -15.76 9.46 -6.43
CA PRO A 65 -16.33 9.59 -5.09
C PRO A 65 -15.41 9.18 -3.95
N ALA A 66 -14.53 8.21 -4.16
CA ALA A 66 -13.60 7.73 -3.14
C ALA A 66 -12.25 8.47 -3.16
N MET A 67 -12.16 9.60 -3.87
CA MET A 67 -10.91 10.34 -4.06
C MET A 67 -10.29 10.79 -2.73
N MET A 68 -11.12 11.22 -1.77
CA MET A 68 -10.60 11.73 -0.49
C MET A 68 -9.86 10.65 0.28
N THR A 69 -10.43 9.46 0.43
CA THR A 69 -9.77 8.35 1.13
C THR A 69 -8.55 7.87 0.37
N GLY A 70 -8.61 7.86 -0.96
CA GLY A 70 -7.47 7.52 -1.81
C GLY A 70 -6.30 8.49 -1.61
N LYS A 71 -6.58 9.80 -1.58
CA LYS A 71 -5.55 10.81 -1.32
C LYS A 71 -4.93 10.66 0.05
N LEU A 72 -5.75 10.44 1.08
CA LEU A 72 -5.24 10.25 2.44
C LEU A 72 -4.33 9.01 2.52
N ALA A 73 -4.76 7.91 1.93
CA ALA A 73 -3.96 6.69 1.90
C ALA A 73 -2.63 6.92 1.18
N TRP A 74 -2.66 7.60 0.03
CA TRP A 74 -1.46 7.90 -0.74
C TRP A 74 -0.50 8.82 0.02
N MET A 75 -1.03 9.85 0.68
CA MET A 75 -0.21 10.78 1.46
C MET A 75 0.46 10.07 2.63
N LEU A 76 -0.25 9.18 3.34
CA LEU A 76 0.35 8.38 4.39
C LEU A 76 1.42 7.44 3.85
N LEU A 77 1.18 6.84 2.69
CA LEU A 77 2.16 5.99 2.02
C LEU A 77 3.42 6.80 1.66
N LEU A 78 3.25 8.03 1.18
CA LEU A 78 4.37 8.93 0.89
C LEU A 78 5.17 9.23 2.15
N VAL A 79 4.49 9.58 3.24
CA VAL A 79 5.14 9.83 4.53
C VAL A 79 5.92 8.59 4.99
N LEU A 80 5.32 7.41 4.85
CA LEU A 80 5.95 6.15 5.20
C LEU A 80 7.22 5.91 4.41
N THR A 81 7.18 6.19 3.10
CA THR A 81 8.34 6.05 2.22
C THR A 81 9.44 7.05 2.60
N LEU A 82 9.05 8.31 2.89
CA LEU A 82 10.02 9.33 3.29
C LEU A 82 10.66 9.02 4.64
N LEU A 83 9.93 8.38 5.57
CA LEU A 83 10.47 7.97 6.86
C LEU A 83 11.61 6.97 6.72
N THR A 84 11.64 6.19 5.65
CA THR A 84 12.74 5.24 5.43
C THR A 84 14.07 5.96 5.22
N LEU A 85 14.04 7.21 4.75
CA LEU A 85 15.23 8.02 4.54
C LEU A 85 15.89 8.44 5.86
N VAL A 86 15.09 8.52 6.94
CA VAL A 86 15.57 8.91 8.27
C VAL A 86 15.69 7.72 9.22
N LYS A 87 15.52 6.51 8.73
CA LYS A 87 15.57 5.28 9.54
C LYS A 87 16.82 5.19 10.40
N LYS A 88 17.98 5.57 9.84
CA LYS A 88 19.27 5.49 10.54
C LYS A 88 19.42 6.54 11.64
N LYS A 89 18.61 7.60 11.62
CA LYS A 89 18.67 8.71 12.58
C LYS A 89 17.75 8.53 13.77
N VAL A 90 16.91 7.49 13.75
CA VAL A 90 15.90 7.22 14.77
C VAL A 90 16.19 5.87 15.41
N LYS A 91 15.85 5.72 16.69
CA LYS A 91 15.96 4.43 17.38
C LYS A 91 15.13 3.38 16.65
N LEU A 92 15.71 2.21 16.43
CA LEU A 92 15.08 1.14 15.67
C LEU A 92 13.69 0.74 16.22
N ALA A 93 13.57 0.67 17.56
CA ALA A 93 12.30 0.32 18.20
C ALA A 93 11.20 1.35 17.89
N VAL A 94 11.54 2.64 17.95
CA VAL A 94 10.61 3.73 17.65
C VAL A 94 10.24 3.70 16.17
N TRP A 95 11.23 3.53 15.29
CA TRP A 95 11.01 3.46 13.86
C TRP A 95 10.06 2.32 13.48
N ARG A 96 10.25 1.13 14.08
CA ARG A 96 9.37 -0.03 13.83
C ARG A 96 7.95 0.23 14.26
N LYS A 97 7.73 0.85 15.42
CA LYS A 97 6.41 1.18 15.91
C LYS A 97 5.70 2.17 15.00
N VAL A 98 6.38 3.24 14.61
CA VAL A 98 5.83 4.26 13.72
C VAL A 98 5.54 3.66 12.34
N HIS A 99 6.47 2.91 11.79
CA HIS A 99 6.31 2.27 10.49
C HIS A 99 5.11 1.32 10.48
N THR A 100 4.98 0.47 11.51
CA THR A 100 3.89 -0.49 11.62
C THR A 100 2.55 0.22 11.80
N ALA A 101 2.50 1.25 12.65
CA ALA A 101 1.27 2.00 12.88
C ALA A 101 0.79 2.73 11.62
N LEU A 102 1.71 3.40 10.90
CA LEU A 102 1.38 4.06 9.65
C LEU A 102 1.00 3.07 8.56
N GLY A 103 1.68 1.92 8.50
CA GLY A 103 1.34 0.85 7.57
C GLY A 103 -0.07 0.31 7.80
N ALA A 104 -0.44 0.10 9.06
CA ALA A 104 -1.79 -0.32 9.41
C ALA A 104 -2.82 0.73 9.02
N ALA A 105 -2.51 2.02 9.25
CA ALA A 105 -3.40 3.12 8.84
C ALA A 105 -3.59 3.16 7.33
N VAL A 106 -2.52 2.95 6.55
CA VAL A 106 -2.62 2.87 5.08
C VAL A 106 -3.52 1.73 4.67
N CYS A 107 -3.35 0.54 5.27
CA CYS A 107 -4.19 -0.63 4.96
C CYS A 107 -5.66 -0.36 5.25
N VAL A 108 -5.98 0.23 6.40
CA VAL A 108 -7.36 0.58 6.77
C VAL A 108 -7.94 1.58 5.76
N LEU A 109 -7.19 2.63 5.43
CA LEU A 109 -7.65 3.63 4.46
C LEU A 109 -7.86 3.05 3.07
N VAL A 110 -7.00 2.13 2.63
CA VAL A 110 -7.15 1.46 1.34
C VAL A 110 -8.39 0.58 1.34
N VAL A 111 -8.66 -0.17 2.42
CA VAL A 111 -9.88 -0.97 2.54
C VAL A 111 -11.11 -0.08 2.47
N VAL A 112 -11.13 1.03 3.22
CA VAL A 112 -12.23 1.99 3.19
C VAL A 112 -12.38 2.57 1.77
N HIS A 113 -11.29 2.93 1.14
CA HIS A 113 -11.28 3.47 -0.23
C HIS A 113 -11.88 2.48 -1.23
N VAL A 114 -11.47 1.22 -1.17
CA VAL A 114 -11.98 0.17 -2.07
C VAL A 114 -13.46 -0.08 -1.83
N VAL A 115 -13.88 -0.15 -0.57
CA VAL A 115 -15.29 -0.35 -0.21
C VAL A 115 -16.14 0.83 -0.70
N GLN A 116 -15.68 2.07 -0.52
CA GLN A 116 -16.39 3.25 -1.00
C GLN A 116 -16.51 3.25 -2.53
N ALA A 117 -15.42 2.94 -3.23
CA ALA A 117 -15.44 2.89 -4.69
C ALA A 117 -16.36 1.79 -5.21
N ALA A 118 -16.27 0.59 -4.64
CA ALA A 118 -17.12 -0.54 -5.05
C ALA A 118 -18.58 -0.32 -4.65
N GLY A 119 -18.83 0.20 -3.44
CA GLY A 119 -20.17 0.51 -2.96
C GLY A 119 -20.86 1.56 -3.81
N PHE A 120 -20.13 2.61 -4.17
CA PHE A 120 -20.65 3.63 -5.07
C PHE A 120 -21.04 3.02 -6.42
N TYR A 121 -20.21 2.15 -6.97
CA TYR A 121 -20.46 1.48 -8.24
C TYR A 121 -21.73 0.61 -8.18
N VAL A 122 -21.88 -0.15 -7.09
CA VAL A 122 -23.05 -1.02 -6.91
C VAL A 122 -24.34 -0.20 -6.78
N ILE A 123 -24.29 0.93 -6.05
CA ILE A 123 -25.48 1.75 -5.76
C ILE A 123 -25.87 2.61 -6.97
N PHE A 124 -24.90 3.16 -7.70
CA PHE A 124 -25.13 4.16 -8.74
C PHE A 124 -24.87 3.66 -10.17
N ALA A 125 -24.41 2.44 -10.30
CA ALA A 125 -24.27 1.84 -11.61
C ALA A 125 -25.57 1.17 -12.04
#